data_9711c2ed00b24c8b2f4464f6f728d323
#
_entry.id   9711c2ed00b24c8b2f4464f6f728d323
#
_cell.length_a   1.000
_cell.length_b   1.000
_cell.length_c   1.000
_cell.angle_alpha   90.00
_cell.angle_beta   90.00
_cell.angle_gamma   90.00
#
_symmetry.space_group_name_H-M   'P 1'
#
loop_
_entity.id
_entity.type
_entity.pdbx_description
1 polymer ?
#
loop_
_entity_poly.entity_id
_entity_poly.type
_entity_poly.pdbx_seq_one_letter_code
_entity_poly.pdbx_strand_id
1 'polypeptide(L)'
;LFIVLYRLIYPDCSIQIVNNMSMLMMLGFVMVERLAPSSAFKQFVIVLIGTVIGFFVPRFMRKRHTIVKMKYLFAVIGILMLGITLVLGKTTWGAQISVDIAGFSFQPSEFVKLIYVLFVAAMLWRARTFGKVVASAAIAAFHVLVLVASNDLGTALIFFVVYIVMLYVGTGKIRYLIAGLLTGCGAAVFAYKVFSHVRTRVYAWRDPWSIIDKGGYQITQSLFAIGTGGLFGMGLYQGLPNTIPVAVKDFVFAAMSEEFGMIFAICVILICFSSYMSMMRVATRSRDIFY
;
A
#
# COMPACT_ATOMS: atom_id res chain seq x y z
N LEU A 1 -20.89 -14.73 -2.11
CA LEU A 1 -20.44 -15.18 -3.43
C LEU A 1 -18.90 -15.32 -3.46
N PHE A 2 -18.14 -14.27 -3.12
CA PHE A 2 -16.68 -14.22 -3.17
C PHE A 2 -16.01 -15.36 -2.38
N ILE A 3 -16.37 -15.56 -1.11
CA ILE A 3 -15.85 -16.63 -0.24
C ILE A 3 -16.15 -18.01 -0.84
N VAL A 4 -17.37 -18.20 -1.35
CA VAL A 4 -17.79 -19.47 -1.96
C VAL A 4 -16.97 -19.78 -3.21
N LEU A 5 -16.78 -18.79 -4.09
CA LEU A 5 -15.97 -18.94 -5.30
C LEU A 5 -14.51 -19.29 -4.98
N TYR A 6 -13.89 -18.58 -4.01
CA TYR A 6 -12.51 -18.91 -3.59
C TYR A 6 -12.40 -20.32 -3.04
N ARG A 7 -13.36 -20.77 -2.24
CA ARG A 7 -13.38 -22.12 -1.68
C ARG A 7 -13.56 -23.20 -2.71
N LEU A 8 -14.37 -22.93 -3.76
CA LEU A 8 -14.58 -23.87 -4.87
C LEU A 8 -13.35 -23.97 -5.78
N ILE A 9 -12.71 -22.84 -6.10
CA ILE A 9 -11.57 -22.81 -7.02
C ILE A 9 -10.26 -23.20 -6.32
N TYR A 10 -10.10 -22.83 -5.06
CA TYR A 10 -8.90 -23.06 -4.24
C TYR A 10 -9.28 -23.65 -2.88
N PRO A 11 -9.54 -24.96 -2.79
CA PRO A 11 -9.97 -25.62 -1.54
C PRO A 11 -8.98 -25.43 -0.38
N ASP A 12 -7.68 -25.35 -0.70
CA ASP A 12 -6.59 -25.20 0.29
C ASP A 12 -6.32 -23.73 0.68
N CYS A 13 -7.14 -22.78 0.23
CA CYS A 13 -6.92 -21.39 0.58
C CYS A 13 -7.18 -21.13 2.07
N SER A 14 -6.48 -20.14 2.65
CA SER A 14 -6.76 -19.69 4.01
C SER A 14 -8.10 -18.94 4.05
N ILE A 15 -9.13 -19.63 4.56
CA ILE A 15 -10.48 -19.06 4.67
C ILE A 15 -10.47 -17.78 5.54
N GLN A 16 -9.62 -17.73 6.55
CA GLN A 16 -9.51 -16.56 7.42
C GLN A 16 -9.06 -15.30 6.64
N ILE A 17 -8.07 -15.44 5.74
CA ILE A 17 -7.61 -14.33 4.89
C ILE A 17 -8.74 -13.89 3.95
N VAL A 18 -9.40 -14.84 3.30
CA VAL A 18 -10.50 -14.54 2.35
C VAL A 18 -11.67 -13.88 3.06
N ASN A 19 -12.03 -14.35 4.26
CA ASN A 19 -13.11 -13.78 5.05
C ASN A 19 -12.80 -12.35 5.50
N ASN A 20 -11.61 -12.11 6.07
CA ASN A 20 -11.19 -10.79 6.50
C ASN A 20 -11.13 -9.80 5.33
N MET A 21 -10.61 -10.24 4.17
CA MET A 21 -10.58 -9.43 2.94
C MET A 21 -12.00 -9.10 2.45
N SER A 22 -12.92 -10.07 2.49
CA SER A 22 -14.31 -9.85 2.10
C SER A 22 -15.00 -8.83 3.02
N MET A 23 -14.74 -8.91 4.33
CA MET A 23 -15.29 -7.97 5.30
C MET A 23 -14.76 -6.56 5.08
N LEU A 24 -13.44 -6.39 4.89
CA LEU A 24 -12.86 -5.08 4.60
C LEU A 24 -13.36 -4.50 3.28
N MET A 25 -13.58 -5.33 2.26
CA MET A 25 -14.19 -4.87 1.00
C MET A 25 -15.64 -4.40 1.20
N MET A 26 -16.45 -5.13 1.98
CA MET A 26 -17.83 -4.71 2.28
C MET A 26 -17.86 -3.37 3.00
N LEU A 27 -17.01 -3.20 4.02
CA LEU A 27 -16.88 -1.93 4.74
C LEU A 27 -16.43 -0.81 3.81
N GLY A 28 -15.47 -1.09 2.93
CA GLY A 28 -15.02 -0.15 1.90
C GLY A 28 -16.16 0.28 0.97
N PHE A 29 -17.04 -0.63 0.55
CA PHE A 29 -18.21 -0.30 -0.26
C PHE A 29 -19.20 0.60 0.48
N VAL A 30 -19.51 0.29 1.75
CA VAL A 30 -20.40 1.12 2.57
C VAL A 30 -19.84 2.54 2.67
N MET A 31 -18.53 2.69 2.91
CA MET A 31 -17.91 4.01 3.03
C MET A 31 -17.82 4.75 1.69
N VAL A 32 -17.56 4.06 0.58
CA VAL A 32 -17.55 4.69 -0.75
C VAL A 32 -18.95 5.15 -1.13
N GLU A 33 -19.98 4.35 -0.87
CA GLU A 33 -21.38 4.75 -1.09
C GLU A 33 -21.74 5.98 -0.25
N ARG A 34 -21.29 6.03 1.01
CA ARG A 34 -21.53 7.13 1.93
C ARG A 34 -20.81 8.43 1.53
N LEU A 35 -19.52 8.33 1.17
CA LEU A 35 -18.64 9.48 0.95
C LEU A 35 -18.59 9.95 -0.50
N ALA A 36 -18.80 9.08 -1.46
CA ALA A 36 -18.72 9.35 -2.90
C ALA A 36 -19.69 8.49 -3.71
N PRO A 37 -21.02 8.68 -3.57
CA PRO A 37 -22.04 7.85 -4.22
C PRO A 37 -21.85 7.76 -5.75
N SER A 38 -21.46 8.86 -6.38
CA SER A 38 -21.19 8.91 -7.82
C SER A 38 -20.06 7.98 -8.28
N SER A 39 -19.17 7.58 -7.37
CA SER A 39 -18.05 6.69 -7.63
C SER A 39 -18.31 5.24 -7.22
N ALA A 40 -19.41 4.95 -6.51
CA ALA A 40 -19.70 3.64 -5.96
C ALA A 40 -19.84 2.57 -7.04
N PHE A 41 -20.58 2.85 -8.11
CA PHE A 41 -20.73 1.92 -9.23
C PHE A 41 -19.39 1.64 -9.94
N LYS A 42 -18.58 2.68 -10.16
CA LYS A 42 -17.24 2.53 -10.72
C LYS A 42 -16.36 1.64 -9.83
N GLN A 43 -16.41 1.85 -8.53
CA GLN A 43 -15.67 1.05 -7.56
C GLN A 43 -16.13 -0.42 -7.58
N PHE A 44 -17.43 -0.67 -7.66
CA PHE A 44 -17.97 -2.02 -7.79
C PHE A 44 -17.42 -2.74 -9.01
N VAL A 45 -17.45 -2.11 -10.19
CA VAL A 45 -16.90 -2.69 -11.43
C VAL A 45 -15.40 -2.97 -11.30
N ILE A 46 -14.62 -2.05 -10.71
CA ILE A 46 -13.19 -2.24 -10.50
C ILE A 46 -12.92 -3.45 -9.58
N VAL A 47 -13.67 -3.58 -8.49
CA VAL A 47 -13.52 -4.73 -7.57
C VAL A 47 -13.92 -6.04 -8.25
N LEU A 48 -14.95 -6.05 -9.08
CA LEU A 48 -15.34 -7.23 -9.85
C LEU A 48 -14.21 -7.66 -10.80
N ILE A 49 -13.67 -6.74 -11.59
CA ILE A 49 -12.54 -7.00 -12.49
C ILE A 49 -11.31 -7.46 -11.70
N GLY A 50 -10.98 -6.78 -10.61
CA GLY A 50 -9.87 -7.14 -9.73
C GLY A 50 -10.01 -8.53 -9.13
N THR A 51 -11.24 -8.93 -8.77
CA THR A 51 -11.55 -10.27 -8.27
C THR A 51 -11.30 -11.33 -9.35
N VAL A 52 -11.79 -11.10 -10.57
CA VAL A 52 -11.56 -12.01 -11.70
C VAL A 52 -10.07 -12.16 -11.97
N ILE A 53 -9.32 -11.06 -12.04
CA ILE A 53 -7.85 -11.10 -12.21
C ILE A 53 -7.20 -11.86 -11.06
N GLY A 54 -7.65 -11.61 -9.82
CA GLY A 54 -7.15 -12.26 -8.60
C GLY A 54 -7.25 -13.78 -8.64
N PHE A 55 -8.26 -14.35 -9.28
CA PHE A 55 -8.36 -15.80 -9.46
C PHE A 55 -7.27 -16.41 -10.34
N PHE A 56 -6.66 -15.64 -11.23
CA PHE A 56 -5.56 -16.12 -12.08
C PHE A 56 -4.19 -16.00 -11.41
N VAL A 57 -4.04 -15.14 -10.39
CA VAL A 57 -2.75 -14.90 -9.72
C VAL A 57 -2.12 -16.17 -9.15
N PRO A 58 -2.82 -17.05 -8.40
CA PRO A 58 -2.20 -18.26 -7.85
C PRO A 58 -1.71 -19.21 -8.95
N ARG A 59 -2.44 -19.29 -10.07
CA ARG A 59 -2.03 -20.12 -11.21
C ARG A 59 -0.77 -19.56 -11.88
N PHE A 60 -0.66 -18.24 -12.01
CA PHE A 60 0.54 -17.57 -12.52
C PHE A 60 1.74 -17.80 -11.57
N MET A 61 1.53 -17.62 -10.27
CA MET A 61 2.56 -17.79 -9.25
C MET A 61 3.16 -19.21 -9.23
N ARG A 62 2.37 -20.25 -9.52
CA ARG A 62 2.89 -21.64 -9.64
C ARG A 62 3.98 -21.79 -10.70
N LYS A 63 4.06 -20.89 -11.70
CA LYS A 63 5.08 -20.91 -12.76
C LYS A 63 6.38 -20.18 -12.34
N ARG A 64 6.91 -20.47 -11.14
CA ARG A 64 8.09 -19.78 -10.59
C ARG A 64 9.29 -19.68 -11.53
N HIS A 65 9.59 -20.75 -12.29
CA HIS A 65 10.72 -20.76 -13.24
C HIS A 65 10.55 -19.70 -14.34
N THR A 66 9.33 -19.50 -14.82
CA THR A 66 9.02 -18.45 -15.81
C THR A 66 9.19 -17.07 -15.18
N ILE A 67 8.68 -16.88 -13.96
CA ILE A 67 8.80 -15.61 -13.21
C ILE A 67 10.28 -15.25 -13.00
N VAL A 68 11.09 -16.22 -12.58
CA VAL A 68 12.53 -16.01 -12.36
C VAL A 68 13.28 -15.67 -13.67
N LYS A 69 12.91 -16.29 -14.78
CA LYS A 69 13.47 -15.92 -16.09
C LYS A 69 13.13 -14.50 -16.52
N MET A 70 11.94 -14.02 -16.14
CA MET A 70 11.41 -12.69 -16.49
C MET A 70 11.87 -11.57 -15.55
N LYS A 71 12.77 -11.81 -14.61
CA LYS A 71 13.17 -10.84 -13.56
C LYS A 71 13.62 -9.47 -14.10
N TYR A 72 14.41 -9.44 -15.16
CA TYR A 72 14.85 -8.19 -15.79
C TYR A 72 13.73 -7.50 -16.56
N LEU A 73 12.80 -8.28 -17.14
CA LEU A 73 11.60 -7.74 -17.78
C LEU A 73 10.72 -7.02 -16.77
N PHE A 74 10.50 -7.60 -15.58
CA PHE A 74 9.77 -6.94 -14.49
C PHE A 74 10.45 -5.66 -14.03
N ALA A 75 11.79 -5.66 -13.91
CA ALA A 75 12.55 -4.47 -13.56
C ALA A 75 12.36 -3.35 -14.60
N VAL A 76 12.51 -3.69 -15.88
CA VAL A 76 12.38 -2.72 -16.97
C VAL A 76 10.96 -2.16 -17.07
N ILE A 77 9.94 -3.03 -17.02
CA ILE A 77 8.53 -2.59 -17.04
C ILE A 77 8.24 -1.66 -15.86
N GLY A 78 8.70 -2.02 -14.64
CA GLY A 78 8.51 -1.19 -13.46
C GLY A 78 9.15 0.19 -13.61
N ILE A 79 10.40 0.25 -14.05
CA ILE A 79 11.13 1.51 -14.27
C ILE A 79 10.47 2.35 -15.37
N LEU A 80 10.06 1.73 -16.48
CA LEU A 80 9.40 2.43 -17.58
C LEU A 80 8.05 3.02 -17.13
N MET A 81 7.24 2.27 -16.39
CA MET A 81 5.96 2.76 -15.86
C MET A 81 6.16 3.94 -14.91
N LEU A 82 7.15 3.86 -14.01
CA LEU A 82 7.49 4.98 -13.12
C LEU A 82 8.07 6.17 -13.90
N GLY A 83 8.90 5.92 -14.91
CA GLY A 83 9.45 6.96 -15.78
C GLY A 83 8.37 7.70 -16.58
N ILE A 84 7.37 6.98 -17.09
CA ILE A 84 6.20 7.58 -17.75
C ILE A 84 5.45 8.49 -16.75
N THR A 85 5.29 8.06 -15.52
CA THR A 85 4.64 8.88 -14.47
C THR A 85 5.45 10.15 -14.17
N LEU A 86 6.79 10.04 -14.14
CA LEU A 86 7.66 11.18 -13.92
C LEU A 86 7.57 12.24 -15.02
N VAL A 87 7.36 11.81 -16.28
CA VAL A 87 7.34 12.72 -17.45
C VAL A 87 5.93 13.23 -17.75
N LEU A 88 4.92 12.36 -17.69
CA LEU A 88 3.54 12.64 -18.11
C LEU A 88 2.56 12.73 -16.96
N GLY A 89 3.00 12.50 -15.72
CA GLY A 89 2.12 12.50 -14.55
C GLY A 89 1.58 13.87 -14.22
N LYS A 90 0.30 13.91 -13.83
CA LYS A 90 -0.31 15.12 -13.26
C LYS A 90 0.20 15.35 -11.85
N THR A 91 0.52 16.60 -11.55
CA THR A 91 0.94 17.00 -10.21
C THR A 91 -0.27 17.07 -9.29
N THR A 92 -0.35 16.18 -8.33
CA THR A 92 -1.39 16.17 -7.30
C THR A 92 -0.71 16.40 -5.95
N TRP A 93 -1.06 17.49 -5.27
CA TRP A 93 -0.45 17.86 -3.96
C TRP A 93 1.09 17.94 -3.98
N GLY A 94 1.65 18.37 -5.11
CA GLY A 94 3.11 18.54 -5.28
C GLY A 94 3.88 17.28 -5.68
N ALA A 95 3.20 16.15 -5.88
CA ALA A 95 3.79 14.91 -6.39
C ALA A 95 3.17 14.52 -7.74
N GLN A 96 4.00 14.00 -8.65
CA GLN A 96 3.56 13.46 -9.95
C GLN A 96 3.22 11.99 -9.76
N ILE A 97 1.95 11.68 -9.50
CA ILE A 97 1.53 10.34 -9.08
C ILE A 97 0.52 9.67 -10.00
N SER A 98 -0.23 10.40 -10.77
CA SER A 98 -1.30 9.84 -11.61
C SER A 98 -1.23 10.27 -13.05
N VAL A 99 -1.68 9.39 -13.93
CA VAL A 99 -1.88 9.64 -15.37
C VAL A 99 -3.36 9.45 -15.67
N ASP A 100 -4.00 10.44 -16.28
CA ASP A 100 -5.40 10.31 -16.69
C ASP A 100 -5.49 9.69 -18.08
N ILE A 101 -6.13 8.54 -18.16
CA ILE A 101 -6.38 7.84 -19.42
C ILE A 101 -7.90 7.70 -19.59
N ALA A 102 -8.44 8.31 -20.62
CA ALA A 102 -9.87 8.25 -20.98
C ALA A 102 -10.83 8.57 -19.79
N GLY A 103 -10.48 9.58 -18.96
CA GLY A 103 -11.28 9.99 -17.80
C GLY A 103 -11.11 9.11 -16.55
N PHE A 104 -10.20 8.13 -16.59
CA PHE A 104 -9.80 7.35 -15.43
C PHE A 104 -8.43 7.82 -14.94
N SER A 105 -8.35 8.20 -13.67
CA SER A 105 -7.07 8.47 -13.02
C SER A 105 -6.40 7.14 -12.68
N PHE A 106 -5.28 6.88 -13.30
CA PHE A 106 -4.48 5.68 -13.11
C PHE A 106 -3.19 6.06 -12.39
N GLN A 107 -2.89 5.36 -11.32
CA GLN A 107 -1.63 5.53 -10.57
C GLN A 107 -0.70 4.35 -10.87
N PRO A 108 0.29 4.51 -11.76
CA PRO A 108 1.17 3.40 -12.17
C PRO A 108 1.94 2.77 -11.02
N SER A 109 2.33 3.55 -10.00
CA SER A 109 3.09 3.05 -8.85
C SER A 109 2.35 1.95 -8.08
N GLU A 110 1.01 1.92 -8.09
CA GLU A 110 0.21 0.86 -7.46
C GLU A 110 0.43 -0.50 -8.14
N PHE A 111 0.50 -0.51 -9.46
CA PHE A 111 0.79 -1.73 -10.23
C PHE A 111 2.27 -2.11 -10.15
N VAL A 112 3.14 -1.09 -10.18
CA VAL A 112 4.58 -1.33 -10.07
C VAL A 112 4.95 -1.96 -8.73
N LYS A 113 4.23 -1.69 -7.64
CA LYS A 113 4.44 -2.38 -6.35
C LYS A 113 4.39 -3.91 -6.51
N LEU A 114 3.39 -4.43 -7.24
CA LEU A 114 3.24 -5.86 -7.47
C LEU A 114 4.38 -6.42 -8.34
N ILE A 115 4.69 -5.72 -9.44
CA ILE A 115 5.77 -6.10 -10.36
C ILE A 115 7.11 -6.04 -9.63
N TYR A 116 7.33 -5.04 -8.79
CA TYR A 116 8.54 -4.87 -8.00
C TYR A 116 8.77 -6.01 -7.02
N VAL A 117 7.74 -6.46 -6.31
CA VAL A 117 7.84 -7.63 -5.41
C VAL A 117 8.25 -8.88 -6.20
N LEU A 118 7.66 -9.12 -7.38
CA LEU A 118 8.03 -10.24 -8.25
C LEU A 118 9.48 -10.11 -8.75
N PHE A 119 9.90 -8.90 -9.13
CA PHE A 119 11.28 -8.62 -9.53
C PHE A 119 12.25 -8.95 -8.39
N VAL A 120 12.02 -8.41 -7.18
CA VAL A 120 12.89 -8.61 -6.02
C VAL A 120 12.94 -10.09 -5.63
N ALA A 121 11.79 -10.77 -5.54
CA ALA A 121 11.71 -12.19 -5.25
C ALA A 121 12.52 -13.03 -6.27
N ALA A 122 12.36 -12.71 -7.56
CA ALA A 122 13.08 -13.41 -8.63
C ALA A 122 14.60 -13.14 -8.65
N MET A 123 15.03 -11.94 -8.27
CA MET A 123 16.45 -11.60 -8.15
C MET A 123 17.11 -12.22 -6.93
N LEU A 124 16.41 -12.26 -5.79
CA LEU A 124 16.93 -12.79 -4.54
C LEU A 124 16.83 -14.32 -4.46
N TRP A 125 15.99 -14.92 -5.29
CA TRP A 125 15.89 -16.38 -5.34
C TRP A 125 17.25 -17.01 -5.70
N ARG A 126 17.82 -17.76 -4.76
CA ARG A 126 19.17 -18.33 -4.87
C ARG A 126 20.29 -17.28 -5.08
N ALA A 127 20.13 -16.05 -4.57
CA ALA A 127 21.19 -15.04 -4.61
C ALA A 127 22.27 -15.34 -3.55
N ARG A 128 23.12 -16.32 -3.82
CA ARG A 128 24.21 -16.72 -2.89
C ARG A 128 25.46 -15.86 -2.97
N THR A 129 25.64 -15.11 -4.07
CA THR A 129 26.84 -14.29 -4.31
C THR A 129 26.57 -12.82 -3.99
N PHE A 130 27.58 -12.15 -3.41
CA PHE A 130 27.50 -10.73 -3.08
C PHE A 130 27.15 -9.86 -4.32
N GLY A 131 27.74 -10.16 -5.48
CA GLY A 131 27.47 -9.44 -6.73
C GLY A 131 25.99 -9.48 -7.16
N LYS A 132 25.27 -10.61 -6.94
CA LYS A 132 23.82 -10.67 -7.21
C LYS A 132 22.99 -9.80 -6.26
N VAL A 133 23.40 -9.72 -5.00
CA VAL A 133 22.77 -8.85 -4.01
C VAL A 133 22.99 -7.40 -4.41
N VAL A 134 24.21 -7.01 -4.78
CA VAL A 134 24.51 -5.64 -5.23
C VAL A 134 23.72 -5.27 -6.48
N ALA A 135 23.66 -6.18 -7.47
CA ALA A 135 22.89 -5.94 -8.69
C ALA A 135 21.38 -5.74 -8.40
N SER A 136 20.80 -6.57 -7.50
CA SER A 136 19.41 -6.39 -7.10
C SER A 136 19.19 -5.06 -6.35
N ALA A 137 20.14 -4.68 -5.48
CA ALA A 137 20.10 -3.43 -4.73
C ALA A 137 20.18 -2.21 -5.65
N ALA A 138 21.05 -2.24 -6.65
CA ALA A 138 21.20 -1.14 -7.61
C ALA A 138 19.92 -0.91 -8.41
N ILE A 139 19.29 -1.99 -8.92
CA ILE A 139 18.04 -1.87 -9.67
C ILE A 139 16.90 -1.43 -8.75
N ALA A 140 16.81 -1.97 -7.53
CA ALA A 140 15.82 -1.57 -6.54
C ALA A 140 15.97 -0.10 -6.15
N ALA A 141 17.21 0.35 -5.89
CA ALA A 141 17.52 1.75 -5.60
C ALA A 141 17.11 2.67 -6.76
N PHE A 142 17.27 2.23 -8.00
CA PHE A 142 16.86 3.01 -9.17
C PHE A 142 15.33 3.25 -9.19
N HIS A 143 14.50 2.23 -8.87
CA HIS A 143 13.05 2.43 -8.70
C HIS A 143 12.75 3.47 -7.61
N VAL A 144 13.42 3.37 -6.47
CA VAL A 144 13.25 4.32 -5.36
C VAL A 144 13.65 5.73 -5.78
N LEU A 145 14.76 5.90 -6.50
CA LEU A 145 15.21 7.20 -6.99
C LEU A 145 14.24 7.85 -7.98
N VAL A 146 13.63 7.08 -8.88
CA VAL A 146 12.60 7.59 -9.79
C VAL A 146 11.39 8.10 -9.01
N LEU A 147 10.95 7.37 -7.96
CA LEU A 147 9.87 7.80 -7.08
C LEU A 147 10.22 9.07 -6.28
N VAL A 148 11.46 9.17 -5.79
CA VAL A 148 11.95 10.39 -5.13
C VAL A 148 11.96 11.57 -6.08
N ALA A 149 12.38 11.36 -7.34
CA ALA A 149 12.34 12.39 -8.39
C ALA A 149 10.90 12.85 -8.72
N SER A 150 9.92 11.94 -8.59
CA SER A 150 8.48 12.24 -8.73
C SER A 150 7.86 12.91 -7.49
N ASN A 151 8.66 13.19 -6.44
CA ASN A 151 8.20 13.64 -5.11
C ASN A 151 7.23 12.67 -4.40
N ASP A 152 7.14 11.41 -4.84
CA ASP A 152 6.34 10.37 -4.19
C ASP A 152 7.17 9.64 -3.13
N LEU A 153 7.52 10.36 -2.06
CA LEU A 153 8.36 9.84 -0.98
C LEU A 153 7.68 8.74 -0.17
N GLY A 154 6.33 8.76 -0.11
CA GLY A 154 5.55 7.74 0.58
C GLY A 154 5.71 6.37 -0.09
N THR A 155 5.49 6.31 -1.38
CA THR A 155 5.69 5.08 -2.17
C THR A 155 7.17 4.67 -2.20
N ALA A 156 8.09 5.64 -2.31
CA ALA A 156 9.54 5.37 -2.24
C ALA A 156 9.94 4.67 -0.93
N LEU A 157 9.40 5.11 0.21
CA LEU A 157 9.62 4.47 1.50
C LEU A 157 9.09 3.03 1.52
N ILE A 158 7.89 2.77 0.97
CA ILE A 158 7.32 1.42 0.89
C ILE A 158 8.24 0.50 0.07
N PHE A 159 8.69 0.95 -1.12
CA PHE A 159 9.61 0.17 -1.96
C PHE A 159 10.92 -0.14 -1.24
N PHE A 160 11.46 0.84 -0.55
CA PHE A 160 12.68 0.67 0.23
C PHE A 160 12.51 -0.35 1.35
N VAL A 161 11.47 -0.22 2.18
CA VAL A 161 11.20 -1.14 3.30
C VAL A 161 10.94 -2.56 2.80
N VAL A 162 10.13 -2.72 1.75
CA VAL A 162 9.86 -4.01 1.13
C VAL A 162 11.16 -4.65 0.64
N TYR A 163 12.04 -3.90 -0.04
CA TYR A 163 13.32 -4.42 -0.50
C TYR A 163 14.19 -4.92 0.66
N ILE A 164 14.35 -4.14 1.73
CA ILE A 164 15.21 -4.50 2.87
C ILE A 164 14.69 -5.73 3.59
N VAL A 165 13.38 -5.82 3.80
CA VAL A 165 12.74 -7.00 4.41
C VAL A 165 12.95 -8.24 3.53
N MET A 166 12.66 -8.15 2.24
CA MET A 166 12.85 -9.25 1.30
C MET A 166 14.33 -9.66 1.18
N LEU A 167 15.26 -8.69 1.20
CA LEU A 167 16.69 -8.96 1.20
C LEU A 167 17.12 -9.73 2.45
N TYR A 168 16.62 -9.34 3.62
CA TYR A 168 16.87 -10.05 4.87
C TYR A 168 16.32 -11.47 4.81
N VAL A 169 15.05 -11.65 4.44
CA VAL A 169 14.41 -12.97 4.34
C VAL A 169 15.12 -13.86 3.31
N GLY A 170 15.45 -13.32 2.13
CA GLY A 170 16.07 -14.07 1.05
C GLY A 170 17.53 -14.46 1.30
N THR A 171 18.26 -13.72 2.14
CA THR A 171 19.68 -13.97 2.43
C THR A 171 19.95 -14.57 3.81
N GLY A 172 19.02 -14.42 4.76
CA GLY A 172 19.18 -14.82 6.16
C GLY A 172 20.23 -14.01 6.94
N LYS A 173 20.74 -12.89 6.36
CA LYS A 173 21.86 -12.14 6.95
C LYS A 173 21.40 -10.84 7.58
N ILE A 174 21.35 -10.80 8.91
CA ILE A 174 20.92 -9.63 9.70
C ILE A 174 21.70 -8.35 9.37
N ARG A 175 22.97 -8.46 8.93
CA ARG A 175 23.79 -7.32 8.54
C ARG A 175 23.15 -6.47 7.43
N TYR A 176 22.40 -7.08 6.50
CA TYR A 176 21.71 -6.34 5.44
C TYR A 176 20.52 -5.56 5.99
N LEU A 177 19.81 -6.12 6.96
CA LEU A 177 18.72 -5.42 7.65
C LEU A 177 19.26 -4.20 8.40
N ILE A 178 20.34 -4.38 9.18
CA ILE A 178 20.98 -3.28 9.93
C ILE A 178 21.49 -2.20 8.96
N ALA A 179 22.20 -2.58 7.91
CA ALA A 179 22.70 -1.64 6.90
C ALA A 179 21.55 -0.87 6.23
N GLY A 180 20.44 -1.58 5.90
CA GLY A 180 19.24 -0.96 5.37
C GLY A 180 18.61 0.03 6.34
N LEU A 181 18.45 -0.32 7.61
CA LEU A 181 17.89 0.58 8.63
C LEU A 181 18.75 1.84 8.78
N LEU A 182 20.08 1.70 8.85
CA LEU A 182 20.99 2.84 8.94
C LEU A 182 20.89 3.75 7.69
N THR A 183 20.86 3.15 6.51
CA THR A 183 20.66 3.89 5.24
C THR A 183 19.31 4.60 5.23
N GLY A 184 18.24 3.92 5.68
CA GLY A 184 16.90 4.50 5.79
C GLY A 184 16.83 5.67 6.76
N CYS A 185 17.47 5.59 7.93
CA CYS A 185 17.57 6.70 8.87
C CYS A 185 18.31 7.88 8.24
N GLY A 186 19.43 7.63 7.56
CA GLY A 186 20.16 8.68 6.84
C GLY A 186 19.32 9.34 5.74
N ALA A 187 18.60 8.54 4.96
CA ALA A 187 17.69 9.03 3.92
C ALA A 187 16.53 9.85 4.50
N ALA A 188 15.96 9.44 5.65
CA ALA A 188 14.89 10.18 6.33
C ALA A 188 15.38 11.55 6.83
N VAL A 189 16.59 11.62 7.44
CA VAL A 189 17.19 12.88 7.85
C VAL A 189 17.48 13.78 6.65
N PHE A 190 17.98 13.21 5.56
CA PHE A 190 18.20 13.94 4.31
C PHE A 190 16.89 14.50 3.75
N ALA A 191 15.84 13.65 3.67
CA ALA A 191 14.55 14.06 3.18
C ALA A 191 13.92 15.18 4.03
N TYR A 192 14.05 15.11 5.35
CA TYR A 192 13.59 16.16 6.26
C TYR A 192 14.31 17.51 6.02
N LYS A 193 15.62 17.48 5.72
CA LYS A 193 16.37 18.71 5.45
C LYS A 193 16.08 19.31 4.09
N VAL A 194 15.88 18.49 3.06
CA VAL A 194 15.77 18.94 1.67
C VAL A 194 14.31 19.27 1.29
N PHE A 195 13.34 18.44 1.67
CA PHE A 195 11.96 18.57 1.21
C PHE A 195 11.09 19.32 2.23
N SER A 196 10.58 20.48 1.84
CA SER A 196 9.70 21.31 2.68
C SER A 196 8.40 20.60 3.08
N HIS A 197 7.79 19.84 2.16
CA HIS A 197 6.58 19.07 2.44
C HIS A 197 6.79 17.96 3.48
N VAL A 198 7.99 17.38 3.57
CA VAL A 198 8.33 16.41 4.63
C VAL A 198 8.37 17.10 5.99
N ARG A 199 8.99 18.28 6.07
CA ARG A 199 8.99 19.07 7.30
C ARG A 199 7.60 19.43 7.76
N THR A 200 6.74 19.91 6.85
CA THR A 200 5.34 20.23 7.17
C THR A 200 4.60 19.01 7.71
N ARG A 201 4.77 17.82 7.10
CA ARG A 201 4.16 16.58 7.60
C ARG A 201 4.68 16.16 8.98
N VAL A 202 5.97 16.32 9.23
CA VAL A 202 6.56 16.02 10.56
C VAL A 202 6.02 16.99 11.62
N TYR A 203 5.90 18.28 11.31
CA TYR A 203 5.30 19.26 12.21
C TYR A 203 3.81 18.94 12.46
N ALA A 204 3.04 18.66 11.42
CA ALA A 204 1.63 18.29 11.54
C ALA A 204 1.42 17.01 12.35
N TRP A 205 2.33 16.04 12.24
CA TRP A 205 2.29 14.82 13.04
C TRP A 205 2.63 15.06 14.52
N ARG A 206 3.61 15.94 14.78
CA ARG A 206 4.09 16.21 16.15
C ARG A 206 3.13 17.11 16.93
N ASP A 207 2.67 18.17 16.30
CA ASP A 207 1.74 19.15 16.89
C ASP A 207 0.80 19.70 15.81
N PRO A 208 -0.28 18.99 15.48
CA PRO A 208 -1.23 19.43 14.47
C PRO A 208 -2.01 20.68 14.89
N TRP A 209 -2.13 20.92 16.20
CA TRP A 209 -2.91 22.03 16.75
C TRP A 209 -2.25 23.39 16.48
N SER A 210 -0.92 23.47 16.55
CA SER A 210 -0.18 24.71 16.32
C SER A 210 -0.22 25.18 14.84
N ILE A 211 -0.57 24.28 13.90
CA ILE A 211 -0.62 24.57 12.47
C ILE A 211 -1.96 24.15 11.83
N ILE A 212 -3.05 24.26 12.61
CA ILE A 212 -4.38 23.83 12.19
C ILE A 212 -4.84 24.48 10.87
N ASP A 213 -4.55 25.77 10.68
CA ASP A 213 -4.95 26.52 9.48
C ASP A 213 -4.06 26.28 8.25
N LYS A 214 -3.08 25.40 8.38
CA LYS A 214 -2.09 25.07 7.34
C LYS A 214 -2.02 23.55 7.10
N GLY A 215 -0.88 22.95 7.38
CA GLY A 215 -0.65 21.52 7.15
C GLY A 215 -1.29 20.58 8.19
N GLY A 216 -1.77 21.09 9.33
CA GLY A 216 -2.42 20.32 10.39
C GLY A 216 -3.91 20.07 10.19
N TYR A 217 -4.58 20.83 9.32
CA TYR A 217 -6.04 20.83 9.17
C TYR A 217 -6.62 19.42 8.96
N GLN A 218 -6.05 18.65 8.05
CA GLN A 218 -6.54 17.29 7.76
C GLN A 218 -6.47 16.37 8.98
N ILE A 219 -5.36 16.43 9.72
CA ILE A 219 -5.15 15.60 10.92
C ILE A 219 -6.09 16.02 12.03
N THR A 220 -6.23 17.33 12.28
CA THR A 220 -7.12 17.83 13.33
C THR A 220 -8.58 17.53 13.04
N GLN A 221 -9.05 17.70 11.81
CA GLN A 221 -10.41 17.29 11.44
C GLN A 221 -10.66 15.80 11.60
N SER A 222 -9.67 14.96 11.26
CA SER A 222 -9.78 13.51 11.48
C SER A 222 -9.82 13.14 12.95
N LEU A 223 -9.06 13.82 13.81
CA LEU A 223 -9.10 13.62 15.26
C LEU A 223 -10.43 14.09 15.86
N PHE A 224 -10.98 15.20 15.40
CA PHE A 224 -12.31 15.65 15.82
C PHE A 224 -13.38 14.61 15.43
N ALA A 225 -13.37 14.10 14.20
CA ALA A 225 -14.30 13.09 13.76
C ALA A 225 -14.23 11.81 14.61
N ILE A 226 -13.02 11.31 14.91
CA ILE A 226 -12.84 10.17 15.81
C ILE A 226 -13.38 10.49 17.21
N GLY A 227 -13.13 11.70 17.71
CA GLY A 227 -13.60 12.15 19.04
C GLY A 227 -15.13 12.27 19.13
N THR A 228 -15.76 12.86 18.12
CA THR A 228 -17.24 13.03 18.04
C THR A 228 -17.96 11.69 17.93
N GLY A 229 -17.38 10.67 17.28
CA GLY A 229 -17.98 9.35 17.21
C GLY A 229 -18.16 8.66 18.56
N GLY A 230 -17.35 8.99 19.57
CA GLY A 230 -17.41 8.37 20.89
C GLY A 230 -17.28 6.84 20.83
N LEU A 231 -17.91 6.13 21.77
CA LEU A 231 -17.82 4.66 21.84
C LEU A 231 -18.65 3.95 20.78
N PHE A 232 -19.86 4.43 20.50
CA PHE A 232 -20.87 3.73 19.69
C PHE A 232 -21.12 4.36 18.31
N GLY A 233 -20.50 5.51 18.04
CA GLY A 233 -20.71 6.28 16.81
C GLY A 233 -21.94 7.16 16.84
N MET A 234 -21.98 8.12 15.93
CA MET A 234 -23.14 9.01 15.72
C MET A 234 -24.26 8.31 14.95
N GLY A 235 -23.99 7.21 14.27
CA GLY A 235 -24.88 6.52 13.35
C GLY A 235 -24.55 6.80 11.90
N LEU A 236 -24.82 5.83 11.04
CA LEU A 236 -24.59 5.95 9.60
C LEU A 236 -25.40 7.12 9.03
N TYR A 237 -24.78 7.97 8.23
CA TYR A 237 -25.32 9.22 7.67
C TYR A 237 -25.57 10.34 8.70
N GLN A 238 -25.20 10.19 9.97
CA GLN A 238 -25.37 11.20 11.01
C GLN A 238 -24.07 12.00 11.27
N GLY A 239 -22.91 11.49 10.83
CA GLY A 239 -21.64 12.19 10.90
C GLY A 239 -21.50 13.27 9.81
N LEU A 240 -20.44 14.07 9.95
CA LEU A 240 -20.06 15.13 8.99
C LEU A 240 -18.71 14.84 8.34
N PRO A 241 -18.49 13.67 7.74
CA PRO A 241 -17.18 13.25 7.21
C PRO A 241 -16.69 14.14 6.06
N ASN A 242 -17.58 14.95 5.44
CA ASN A 242 -17.21 15.90 4.40
C ASN A 242 -16.36 17.06 4.92
N THR A 243 -16.31 17.28 6.24
CA THR A 243 -15.43 18.26 6.88
C THR A 243 -13.96 17.81 6.86
N ILE A 244 -13.71 16.50 6.69
CA ILE A 244 -12.37 15.94 6.60
C ILE A 244 -11.91 16.02 5.14
N PRO A 245 -10.87 16.81 4.81
CA PRO A 245 -10.35 16.83 3.46
C PRO A 245 -9.86 15.45 3.02
N VAL A 246 -10.22 15.03 1.81
CA VAL A 246 -9.82 13.75 1.24
C VAL A 246 -10.28 12.52 2.08
N ALA A 247 -11.39 12.62 2.79
CA ALA A 247 -11.97 11.55 3.62
C ALA A 247 -12.10 10.21 2.88
N VAL A 248 -12.50 10.26 1.59
CA VAL A 248 -12.72 9.06 0.75
C VAL A 248 -11.44 8.24 0.51
N LYS A 249 -10.26 8.86 0.63
CA LYS A 249 -8.96 8.20 0.32
C LYS A 249 -8.14 7.97 1.58
N ASP A 250 -7.68 9.05 2.19
CA ASP A 250 -6.64 8.98 3.22
C ASP A 250 -7.22 8.90 4.64
N PHE A 251 -8.43 9.40 4.86
CA PHE A 251 -9.04 9.51 6.19
C PHE A 251 -10.37 8.74 6.33
N VAL A 252 -10.59 7.72 5.51
CA VAL A 252 -11.79 6.89 5.57
C VAL A 252 -11.97 6.23 6.94
N PHE A 253 -10.88 5.91 7.63
CA PHE A 253 -10.91 5.35 8.98
C PHE A 253 -11.48 6.37 10.00
N ALA A 254 -11.14 7.65 9.88
CA ALA A 254 -11.69 8.68 10.76
C ALA A 254 -13.19 8.88 10.51
N ALA A 255 -13.61 8.95 9.23
CA ALA A 255 -15.02 9.02 8.86
C ALA A 255 -15.83 7.80 9.38
N MET A 256 -15.23 6.62 9.29
CA MET A 256 -15.83 5.39 9.79
C MET A 256 -15.93 5.39 11.32
N SER A 257 -14.91 5.91 12.02
CA SER A 257 -14.90 6.03 13.47
C SER A 257 -15.96 7.01 13.98
N GLU A 258 -16.22 8.09 13.23
CA GLU A 258 -17.27 9.07 13.54
C GLU A 258 -18.66 8.43 13.50
N GLU A 259 -18.97 7.68 12.44
CA GLU A 259 -20.30 7.13 12.23
C GLU A 259 -20.55 5.83 12.99
N PHE A 260 -19.55 4.94 13.10
CA PHE A 260 -19.69 3.63 13.77
C PHE A 260 -19.10 3.53 15.16
N GLY A 261 -18.30 4.53 15.57
CA GLY A 261 -17.71 4.62 16.89
C GLY A 261 -16.39 3.86 17.08
N MET A 262 -15.79 4.10 18.26
CA MET A 262 -14.47 3.61 18.60
C MET A 262 -14.42 2.08 18.72
N ILE A 263 -15.46 1.43 19.24
CA ILE A 263 -15.52 -0.03 19.37
C ILE A 263 -15.41 -0.67 17.99
N PHE A 264 -16.15 -0.16 17.01
CA PHE A 264 -16.10 -0.65 15.66
C PHE A 264 -14.74 -0.38 14.99
N ALA A 265 -14.17 0.80 15.21
CA ALA A 265 -12.84 1.15 14.72
C ALA A 265 -11.76 0.19 15.24
N ILE A 266 -11.81 -0.17 16.54
CA ILE A 266 -10.92 -1.18 17.13
C ILE A 266 -11.13 -2.54 16.46
N CYS A 267 -12.37 -2.97 16.22
CA CYS A 267 -12.64 -4.23 15.51
C CYS A 267 -12.01 -4.23 14.10
N VAL A 268 -12.05 -3.13 13.36
CA VAL A 268 -11.41 -3.02 12.04
C VAL A 268 -9.90 -3.15 12.14
N ILE A 269 -9.26 -2.51 13.13
CA ILE A 269 -7.83 -2.67 13.39
C ILE A 269 -7.49 -4.14 13.71
N LEU A 270 -8.31 -4.81 14.53
CA LEU A 270 -8.10 -6.22 14.85
C LEU A 270 -8.28 -7.14 13.63
N ILE A 271 -9.19 -6.83 12.72
CA ILE A 271 -9.34 -7.55 11.45
C ILE A 271 -8.10 -7.38 10.57
N CYS A 272 -7.56 -6.17 10.45
CA CYS A 272 -6.31 -5.91 9.74
C CYS A 272 -5.13 -6.67 10.37
N PHE A 273 -5.01 -6.63 11.70
CA PHE A 273 -3.98 -7.37 12.42
C PHE A 273 -4.13 -8.89 12.26
N SER A 274 -5.37 -9.41 12.35
CA SER A 274 -5.69 -10.82 12.10
C SER A 274 -5.31 -11.25 10.67
N SER A 275 -5.54 -10.39 9.69
CA SER A 275 -5.15 -10.62 8.30
C SER A 275 -3.64 -10.72 8.18
N TYR A 276 -2.90 -9.77 8.75
CA TYR A 276 -1.45 -9.76 8.78
C TYR A 276 -0.88 -11.03 9.44
N MET A 277 -1.37 -11.41 10.63
CA MET A 277 -0.95 -12.61 11.33
C MET A 277 -1.24 -13.90 10.53
N SER A 278 -2.37 -13.93 9.83
CA SER A 278 -2.71 -15.07 8.98
C SER A 278 -1.80 -15.16 7.75
N MET A 279 -1.46 -14.04 7.11
CA MET A 279 -0.50 -14.00 6.01
C MET A 279 0.90 -14.44 6.48
N MET A 280 1.36 -13.95 7.65
CA MET A 280 2.63 -14.36 8.25
C MET A 280 2.67 -15.85 8.55
N ARG A 281 1.57 -16.42 9.06
CA ARG A 281 1.46 -17.87 9.31
C ARG A 281 1.56 -18.69 8.03
N VAL A 282 0.95 -18.23 6.93
CA VAL A 282 1.06 -18.88 5.62
C VAL A 282 2.49 -18.76 5.08
N ALA A 283 3.09 -17.57 5.16
CA ALA A 283 4.46 -17.34 4.70
C ALA A 283 5.49 -18.21 5.44
N THR A 284 5.39 -18.30 6.78
CA THR A 284 6.32 -19.11 7.59
C THR A 284 6.17 -20.62 7.40
N ARG A 285 5.02 -21.08 6.90
CA ARG A 285 4.80 -22.49 6.54
C ARG A 285 5.33 -22.84 5.15
N SER A 286 5.60 -21.85 4.31
CA SER A 286 6.16 -22.09 2.99
C SER A 286 7.58 -22.63 3.11
N ARG A 287 7.88 -23.75 2.42
CA ARG A 287 9.23 -24.35 2.34
C ARG A 287 10.08 -23.70 1.24
N ASP A 288 9.51 -22.92 0.38
CA ASP A 288 10.20 -22.27 -0.74
C ASP A 288 10.39 -20.78 -0.46
N ILE A 289 11.64 -20.35 -0.40
CA ILE A 289 12.03 -18.93 -0.15
C ILE A 289 11.49 -17.99 -1.22
N PHE A 290 11.05 -18.50 -2.37
CA PHE A 290 10.47 -17.67 -3.43
C PHE A 290 9.09 -17.10 -3.04
N TYR A 291 8.29 -17.83 -2.28
CA TYR A 291 6.96 -17.46 -1.82
C TYR A 291 6.98 -16.92 -0.39
#